data_e3bdea3d3cfa729f5868a5064eaf2801
#
_entry.id   e3bdea3d3cfa729f5868a5064eaf2801
#
_cell.length_a   1.000
_cell.length_b   1.000
_cell.length_c   1.000
_cell.angle_alpha   90.00
_cell.angle_beta   90.00
_cell.angle_gamma   90.00
#
_symmetry.space_group_name_H-M   'P 1'
#
loop_
_entity.id
_entity.type
_entity.pdbx_description
1 polymer ?
#
loop_
_entity_poly.entity_id
_entity_poly.type
_entity_poly.pdbx_seq_one_letter_code
_entity_poly.pdbx_strand_id
1 'polypeptide(L)'
;ETQQPYLEVSKEMIQTFNRQYSERVIGQEKSKKKLLQAIYPLVDGKQSKPVVILLYGDSGLGKTESAQYMAELMGGKLLRKQFSMYQNNESANYIFGGRYNEKSFAQDLLARETNVLLFDEFDKALSIFHSAFYQLFDEGIYEDHNYKVVVNKAIIMCTSNYKTIDEIKEHLGLPIYNRFDSIIKFNDLSGIAKEKIAEREIERLKEDYDIEDRELFDKIKKGAVTQSNAREIKHLIKDTFSLVALKKICGETEV
;
A
#
# COMPACT_ATOMS: atom_id res chain seq x y z
N GLU A 1 25.59 -10.74 11.39
CA GLU A 1 24.42 -11.62 11.19
C GLU A 1 24.13 -11.72 9.72
N THR A 2 24.13 -12.92 9.17
CA THR A 2 23.82 -13.21 7.77
C THR A 2 22.35 -12.91 7.53
N GLN A 3 22.04 -11.84 6.79
CA GLN A 3 20.68 -11.58 6.33
C GLN A 3 20.17 -12.79 5.55
N GLN A 4 18.94 -13.21 5.84
CA GLN A 4 18.30 -14.27 5.06
C GLN A 4 18.18 -13.83 3.59
N PRO A 5 18.44 -14.73 2.62
CA PRO A 5 18.25 -14.39 1.22
C PRO A 5 16.75 -14.14 0.96
N TYR A 6 16.41 -12.90 0.60
CA TYR A 6 15.06 -12.55 0.17
C TYR A 6 14.84 -13.02 -1.26
N LEU A 7 13.58 -13.36 -1.60
CA LEU A 7 13.21 -13.62 -2.99
C LEU A 7 13.49 -12.37 -3.82
N GLU A 8 14.09 -12.57 -4.99
CA GLU A 8 14.35 -11.51 -5.96
C GLU A 8 13.21 -11.40 -6.98
N VAL A 9 13.09 -10.25 -7.60
CA VAL A 9 12.10 -10.03 -8.66
C VAL A 9 12.46 -10.89 -9.87
N SER A 10 11.62 -11.87 -10.19
CA SER A 10 11.79 -12.75 -11.33
C SER A 10 10.81 -12.43 -12.46
N LYS A 11 11.06 -12.99 -13.65
CA LYS A 11 10.13 -12.89 -14.79
C LYS A 11 8.77 -13.53 -14.47
N GLU A 12 8.77 -14.63 -13.75
CA GLU A 12 7.56 -15.37 -13.35
C GLU A 12 6.72 -14.51 -12.39
N MET A 13 7.37 -13.82 -11.44
CA MET A 13 6.70 -12.89 -10.54
C MET A 13 6.05 -11.75 -11.32
N ILE A 14 6.76 -11.12 -12.27
CA ILE A 14 6.22 -10.07 -13.14
C ILE A 14 5.00 -10.58 -13.95
N GLN A 15 5.08 -11.77 -14.50
CA GLN A 15 3.96 -12.37 -15.26
C GLN A 15 2.75 -12.63 -14.36
N THR A 16 2.97 -13.17 -13.17
CA THR A 16 1.92 -13.45 -12.19
C THR A 16 1.27 -12.15 -11.71
N PHE A 17 2.07 -11.16 -11.38
CA PHE A 17 1.57 -9.83 -11.01
C PHE A 17 0.71 -9.24 -12.14
N ASN A 18 1.20 -9.24 -13.37
CA ASN A 18 0.47 -8.70 -14.51
C ASN A 18 -0.89 -9.40 -14.74
N ARG A 19 -0.95 -10.72 -14.56
CA ARG A 19 -2.16 -11.52 -14.76
C ARG A 19 -3.20 -11.30 -13.66
N GLN A 20 -2.79 -11.29 -12.39
CA GLN A 20 -3.69 -11.36 -11.25
C GLN A 20 -3.94 -10.01 -10.56
N TYR A 21 -3.12 -8.98 -10.83
CA TYR A 21 -3.24 -7.70 -10.14
C TYR A 21 -4.63 -7.07 -10.22
N SER A 22 -5.26 -7.12 -11.38
CA SER A 22 -6.56 -6.48 -11.62
C SER A 22 -7.72 -7.18 -10.90
N GLU A 23 -7.51 -8.41 -10.45
CA GLU A 23 -8.44 -9.11 -9.55
C GLU A 23 -8.33 -8.58 -8.12
N ARG A 24 -7.13 -8.17 -7.68
CA ARG A 24 -6.87 -7.63 -6.33
C ARG A 24 -7.15 -6.12 -6.26
N VAL A 25 -6.67 -5.37 -7.24
CA VAL A 25 -6.74 -3.90 -7.30
C VAL A 25 -7.51 -3.49 -8.55
N ILE A 26 -8.84 -3.40 -8.41
CA ILE A 26 -9.75 -3.13 -9.52
C ILE A 26 -9.65 -1.66 -9.95
N GLY A 27 -9.65 -1.42 -11.26
CA GLY A 27 -9.72 -0.07 -11.84
C GLY A 27 -8.40 0.68 -11.93
N GLN A 28 -7.24 0.03 -11.67
CA GLN A 28 -5.91 0.67 -11.66
C GLN A 28 -4.96 0.12 -12.74
N GLU A 29 -5.47 -0.13 -13.94
CA GLU A 29 -4.68 -0.72 -15.03
C GLU A 29 -3.47 0.15 -15.45
N LYS A 30 -3.61 1.48 -15.42
CA LYS A 30 -2.50 2.40 -15.73
C LYS A 30 -1.42 2.34 -14.66
N SER A 31 -1.82 2.29 -13.40
CA SER A 31 -0.91 2.18 -12.26
C SER A 31 -0.20 0.83 -12.26
N LYS A 32 -0.89 -0.28 -12.58
CA LYS A 32 -0.30 -1.61 -12.78
C LYS A 32 0.86 -1.58 -13.78
N LYS A 33 0.62 -1.02 -14.96
CA LYS A 33 1.67 -0.93 -16.00
C LYS A 33 2.88 -0.14 -15.53
N LYS A 34 2.66 1.00 -14.88
CA LYS A 34 3.75 1.82 -14.33
C LYS A 34 4.51 1.13 -13.20
N LEU A 35 3.81 0.39 -12.33
CA LEU A 35 4.46 -0.42 -11.28
C LEU A 35 5.38 -1.48 -11.90
N LEU A 36 4.91 -2.22 -12.90
CA LEU A 36 5.74 -3.19 -13.61
C LEU A 36 6.96 -2.56 -14.29
N GLN A 37 6.79 -1.40 -14.92
CA GLN A 37 7.90 -0.65 -15.51
C GLN A 37 8.92 -0.22 -14.45
N ALA A 38 8.45 0.27 -13.30
CA ALA A 38 9.31 0.75 -12.22
C ALA A 38 10.18 -0.38 -11.62
N ILE A 39 9.61 -1.58 -11.42
CA ILE A 39 10.34 -2.70 -10.80
C ILE A 39 11.18 -3.53 -11.80
N TYR A 40 11.01 -3.31 -13.10
CA TYR A 40 11.71 -4.07 -14.14
C TYR A 40 13.24 -4.05 -14.01
N PRO A 41 13.90 -2.95 -13.60
CA PRO A 41 15.34 -2.94 -13.37
C PRO A 41 15.84 -3.94 -12.31
N LEU A 42 14.99 -4.43 -11.42
CA LEU A 42 15.33 -5.45 -10.43
C LEU A 42 15.32 -6.88 -11.00
N VAL A 43 14.69 -7.09 -12.15
CA VAL A 43 14.57 -8.41 -12.77
C VAL A 43 15.95 -8.93 -13.14
N ASP A 44 16.21 -10.19 -12.78
CA ASP A 44 17.48 -10.89 -13.05
C ASP A 44 18.71 -10.17 -12.46
N GLY A 45 18.51 -9.39 -11.38
CA GLY A 45 19.59 -8.75 -10.65
C GLY A 45 20.35 -7.64 -11.41
N LYS A 46 19.71 -7.04 -12.42
CA LYS A 46 20.33 -5.97 -13.23
C LYS A 46 20.66 -4.71 -12.44
N GLN A 47 19.95 -4.46 -11.36
CA GLN A 47 20.17 -3.35 -10.45
C GLN A 47 20.32 -3.86 -9.02
N SER A 48 21.31 -3.35 -8.27
CA SER A 48 21.53 -3.68 -6.86
C SER A 48 20.85 -2.71 -5.89
N LYS A 49 20.76 -1.43 -6.25
CA LYS A 49 20.06 -0.44 -5.41
C LYS A 49 18.55 -0.73 -5.36
N PRO A 50 17.84 -0.29 -4.32
CA PRO A 50 16.40 -0.40 -4.28
C PRO A 50 15.73 0.41 -5.41
N VAL A 51 14.49 0.06 -5.73
CA VAL A 51 13.59 0.89 -6.54
C VAL A 51 12.63 1.59 -5.60
N VAL A 52 12.59 2.92 -5.69
CA VAL A 52 11.77 3.78 -4.82
C VAL A 52 10.61 4.37 -5.61
N ILE A 53 9.39 4.05 -5.19
CA ILE A 53 8.16 4.41 -5.91
C ILE A 53 7.25 5.22 -5.01
N LEU A 54 6.79 6.38 -5.48
CA LEU A 54 5.73 7.13 -4.83
C LEU A 54 4.38 6.81 -5.48
N LEU A 55 3.43 6.31 -4.69
CA LEU A 55 2.04 6.07 -5.07
C LEU A 55 1.19 7.22 -4.51
N TYR A 56 0.49 7.97 -5.37
CA TYR A 56 -0.30 9.11 -4.92
C TYR A 56 -1.72 9.11 -5.48
N GLY A 57 -2.61 9.86 -4.83
CA GLY A 57 -4.05 9.94 -5.13
C GLY A 57 -4.91 9.71 -3.89
N ASP A 58 -6.21 9.82 -4.01
CA ASP A 58 -7.14 9.75 -2.89
C ASP A 58 -7.02 8.43 -2.09
N SER A 59 -7.50 8.46 -0.85
CA SER A 59 -7.51 7.27 0.02
C SER A 59 -8.44 6.19 -0.54
N GLY A 60 -8.14 4.92 -0.26
CA GLY A 60 -9.02 3.80 -0.65
C GLY A 60 -8.99 3.44 -2.14
N LEU A 61 -7.99 3.90 -2.92
CA LEU A 61 -7.82 3.57 -4.34
C LEU A 61 -6.95 2.34 -4.62
N GLY A 62 -6.42 1.67 -3.57
CA GLY A 62 -5.66 0.43 -3.70
C GLY A 62 -4.13 0.57 -3.60
N LYS A 63 -3.59 1.74 -3.18
CA LYS A 63 -2.14 1.96 -3.01
C LYS A 63 -1.50 0.93 -2.06
N THR A 64 -2.03 0.81 -0.85
CA THR A 64 -1.55 -0.14 0.18
C THR A 64 -1.78 -1.60 -0.24
N GLU A 65 -2.91 -1.89 -0.90
CA GLU A 65 -3.21 -3.23 -1.43
C GLU A 65 -2.20 -3.67 -2.50
N SER A 66 -1.74 -2.73 -3.32
CA SER A 66 -0.70 -3.00 -4.32
C SER A 66 0.63 -3.42 -3.69
N ALA A 67 1.04 -2.75 -2.62
CA ALA A 67 2.24 -3.10 -1.87
C ALA A 67 2.08 -4.45 -1.14
N GLN A 68 0.92 -4.69 -0.55
CA GLN A 68 0.61 -5.97 0.11
C GLN A 68 0.68 -7.13 -0.87
N TYR A 69 0.05 -6.99 -2.03
CA TYR A 69 0.08 -8.03 -3.07
C TYR A 69 1.51 -8.28 -3.60
N MET A 70 2.30 -7.21 -3.75
CA MET A 70 3.71 -7.34 -4.14
C MET A 70 4.51 -8.16 -3.12
N ALA A 71 4.32 -7.90 -1.82
CA ALA A 71 5.00 -8.63 -0.75
C ALA A 71 4.58 -10.11 -0.71
N GLU A 72 3.30 -10.42 -0.92
CA GLU A 72 2.80 -11.79 -1.01
C GLU A 72 3.49 -12.57 -2.14
N LEU A 73 3.64 -11.95 -3.32
CA LEU A 73 4.37 -12.57 -4.43
C LEU A 73 5.87 -12.73 -4.18
N MET A 74 6.42 -11.90 -3.29
CA MET A 74 7.81 -11.99 -2.82
C MET A 74 7.96 -12.91 -1.59
N GLY A 75 6.93 -13.69 -1.24
CA GLY A 75 7.00 -14.83 -0.34
C GLY A 75 6.97 -14.52 1.15
N GLY A 76 6.47 -13.35 1.58
CA GLY A 76 6.37 -13.05 3.01
C GLY A 76 5.56 -11.79 3.31
N LYS A 77 5.66 -11.33 4.55
CA LYS A 77 4.89 -10.17 5.02
C LYS A 77 5.52 -8.86 4.59
N LEU A 78 4.65 -7.92 4.24
CA LEU A 78 5.01 -6.54 3.96
C LEU A 78 5.58 -5.86 5.22
N LEU A 79 6.78 -5.28 5.13
CA LEU A 79 7.23 -4.33 6.14
C LEU A 79 6.52 -2.99 5.92
N ARG A 80 5.44 -2.74 6.68
CA ARG A 80 4.66 -1.51 6.61
C ARG A 80 4.97 -0.59 7.78
N LYS A 81 5.27 0.66 7.49
CA LYS A 81 5.42 1.75 8.47
C LYS A 81 4.49 2.90 8.10
N GLN A 82 3.68 3.31 9.06
CA GLN A 82 2.74 4.42 8.87
C GLN A 82 3.35 5.71 9.38
N PHE A 83 3.74 6.59 8.46
CA PHE A 83 4.50 7.80 8.75
C PHE A 83 3.67 8.91 9.39
N SER A 84 2.35 8.87 9.31
CA SER A 84 1.48 9.75 10.11
C SER A 84 1.62 9.57 11.62
N MET A 85 2.26 8.50 12.08
CA MET A 85 2.61 8.31 13.49
C MET A 85 3.90 9.06 13.90
N TYR A 86 4.71 9.51 12.94
CA TYR A 86 6.01 10.15 13.18
C TYR A 86 5.92 11.67 12.97
N GLN A 87 5.04 12.32 13.75
CA GLN A 87 4.78 13.77 13.66
C GLN A 87 5.34 14.57 14.83
N ASN A 88 6.01 13.93 15.77
CA ASN A 88 6.60 14.55 16.94
C ASN A 88 8.07 14.17 17.12
N ASN A 89 8.78 14.93 17.97
CA ASN A 89 10.19 14.70 18.24
C ASN A 89 10.48 13.39 19.00
N GLU A 90 9.49 12.78 19.65
CA GLU A 90 9.65 11.50 20.34
C GLU A 90 9.95 10.37 19.35
N SER A 91 9.48 10.52 18.12
CA SER A 91 9.75 9.58 17.02
C SER A 91 11.20 9.63 16.51
N ALA A 92 11.97 10.65 16.90
CA ALA A 92 13.36 10.79 16.46
C ALA A 92 14.23 9.59 16.90
N ASN A 93 14.05 9.09 18.12
CA ASN A 93 14.80 7.94 18.63
C ASN A 93 14.51 6.68 17.79
N TYR A 94 13.29 6.51 17.32
CA TYR A 94 12.95 5.40 16.46
C TYR A 94 13.60 5.50 15.06
N ILE A 95 13.63 6.70 14.49
CA ILE A 95 14.16 6.94 13.14
C ILE A 95 15.70 7.03 13.17
N PHE A 96 16.28 7.82 14.05
CA PHE A 96 17.74 8.07 14.07
C PHE A 96 18.51 7.14 15.02
N GLY A 97 17.81 6.26 15.75
CA GLY A 97 18.38 5.41 16.78
C GLY A 97 18.41 6.12 18.14
N GLY A 98 17.87 5.46 19.15
CA GLY A 98 17.91 5.86 20.54
C GLY A 98 18.96 5.06 21.32
N ARG A 99 18.63 4.71 22.58
CA ARG A 99 19.49 3.81 23.38
C ARG A 99 19.55 2.43 22.72
N TYR A 100 20.63 1.72 22.94
CA TYR A 100 20.90 0.43 22.28
C TYR A 100 19.78 -0.62 22.42
N ASN A 101 19.05 -0.59 23.53
CA ASN A 101 17.93 -1.49 23.80
C ASN A 101 16.54 -0.93 23.42
N GLU A 102 16.48 0.27 22.84
CA GLU A 102 15.24 0.85 22.32
C GLU A 102 14.99 0.36 20.90
N LYS A 103 13.73 0.14 20.57
CA LYS A 103 13.32 -0.28 19.23
C LYS A 103 13.60 0.83 18.21
N SER A 104 14.26 0.47 17.09
CA SER A 104 14.55 1.41 16.01
C SER A 104 14.04 0.91 14.66
N PHE A 105 13.97 1.81 13.68
CA PHE A 105 13.60 1.46 12.31
C PHE A 105 14.64 0.53 11.66
N ALA A 106 15.94 0.68 12.01
CA ALA A 106 16.97 -0.23 11.55
C ALA A 106 16.73 -1.68 12.01
N GLN A 107 16.28 -1.87 13.25
CA GLN A 107 15.92 -3.20 13.75
C GLN A 107 14.73 -3.80 12.99
N ASP A 108 13.72 -2.99 12.68
CA ASP A 108 12.59 -3.45 11.85
C ASP A 108 13.03 -3.81 10.43
N LEU A 109 13.99 -3.07 9.86
CA LEU A 109 14.60 -3.43 8.57
C LEU A 109 15.36 -4.76 8.63
N LEU A 110 16.08 -5.02 9.72
CA LEU A 110 16.79 -6.30 9.93
C LEU A 110 15.81 -7.47 10.10
N ALA A 111 14.68 -7.24 10.75
CA ALA A 111 13.67 -8.27 11.04
C ALA A 111 12.66 -8.49 9.88
N ARG A 112 12.80 -7.79 8.76
CA ARG A 112 11.84 -7.90 7.64
C ARG A 112 11.81 -9.32 7.05
N GLU A 113 10.62 -9.75 6.62
CA GLU A 113 10.42 -11.06 5.98
C GLU A 113 10.58 -11.00 4.45
N THR A 114 10.32 -9.83 3.85
CA THR A 114 10.46 -9.61 2.40
C THR A 114 11.27 -8.36 2.10
N ASN A 115 11.69 -8.24 0.86
CA ASN A 115 12.36 -7.05 0.35
C ASN A 115 11.37 -6.02 -0.24
N VAL A 116 10.10 -6.06 0.21
CA VAL A 116 9.07 -5.07 -0.12
C VAL A 116 8.76 -4.25 1.13
N LEU A 117 8.98 -2.95 1.04
CA LEU A 117 8.76 -1.99 2.12
C LEU A 117 7.65 -1.02 1.72
N LEU A 118 6.76 -0.70 2.65
CA LEU A 118 5.73 0.32 2.47
C LEU A 118 5.88 1.41 3.54
N PHE A 119 6.17 2.62 3.08
CA PHE A 119 6.15 3.85 3.86
C PHE A 119 4.82 4.55 3.62
N ASP A 120 3.83 4.14 4.42
CA ASP A 120 2.45 4.60 4.25
C ASP A 120 2.28 6.00 4.83
N GLU A 121 1.58 6.88 4.10
CA GLU A 121 1.41 8.31 4.44
C GLU A 121 2.76 9.01 4.69
N PHE A 122 3.74 8.74 3.81
CA PHE A 122 5.10 9.26 3.91
C PHE A 122 5.17 10.80 3.93
N ASP A 123 4.21 11.44 3.29
CA ASP A 123 4.03 12.89 3.26
C ASP A 123 3.63 13.50 4.62
N LYS A 124 3.20 12.70 5.59
CA LYS A 124 2.75 13.17 6.91
C LYS A 124 3.86 13.26 7.95
N ALA A 125 5.01 12.65 7.72
CA ALA A 125 6.15 12.75 8.61
C ALA A 125 6.74 14.17 8.62
N LEU A 126 7.38 14.55 9.71
CA LEU A 126 8.16 15.79 9.75
C LEU A 126 9.27 15.75 8.67
N SER A 127 9.51 16.87 8.01
CA SER A 127 10.50 16.97 6.93
C SER A 127 11.91 16.53 7.35
N ILE A 128 12.28 16.74 8.62
CA ILE A 128 13.56 16.29 9.15
C ILE A 128 13.72 14.76 9.07
N PHE A 129 12.64 14.00 9.21
CA PHE A 129 12.70 12.54 9.11
C PHE A 129 12.91 12.06 7.69
N HIS A 130 12.48 12.82 6.67
CA HIS A 130 12.74 12.49 5.29
C HIS A 130 14.24 12.38 5.00
N SER A 131 15.08 13.19 5.65
CA SER A 131 16.53 13.17 5.44
C SER A 131 17.19 11.83 5.85
N ALA A 132 16.61 11.12 6.83
CA ALA A 132 17.11 9.81 7.24
C ALA A 132 17.00 8.74 6.14
N PHE A 133 16.16 8.98 5.14
CA PHE A 133 15.92 8.03 4.04
C PHE A 133 16.69 8.35 2.76
N TYR A 134 17.46 9.43 2.72
CA TYR A 134 18.19 9.82 1.50
C TYR A 134 19.17 8.73 1.07
N GLN A 135 20.00 8.25 1.99
CA GLN A 135 20.97 7.20 1.67
C GLN A 135 20.30 5.86 1.39
N LEU A 136 19.19 5.55 2.06
CA LEU A 136 18.40 4.36 1.78
C LEU A 136 17.84 4.39 0.34
N PHE A 137 17.37 5.54 -0.13
CA PHE A 137 16.78 5.70 -1.46
C PHE A 137 17.87 5.73 -2.55
N ASP A 138 19.00 6.38 -2.29
CA ASP A 138 20.08 6.54 -3.28
C ASP A 138 20.94 5.28 -3.40
N GLU A 139 21.26 4.61 -2.28
CA GLU A 139 22.29 3.56 -2.19
C GLU A 139 21.75 2.23 -1.63
N GLY A 140 20.57 2.21 -1.04
CA GLY A 140 20.07 1.04 -0.34
C GLY A 140 20.71 0.82 1.03
N ILE A 141 21.21 1.87 1.66
CA ILE A 141 21.84 1.82 2.98
C ILE A 141 21.02 2.65 3.96
N TYR A 142 20.64 2.06 5.07
CA TYR A 142 20.06 2.78 6.20
C TYR A 142 20.97 2.67 7.41
N GLU A 143 21.35 3.80 7.98
CA GLU A 143 22.24 3.88 9.13
C GLU A 143 21.60 4.75 10.21
N ASP A 144 21.47 4.19 11.42
CA ASP A 144 21.12 4.92 12.63
C ASP A 144 22.31 4.92 13.60
N HIS A 145 22.14 5.45 14.81
CA HIS A 145 23.23 5.52 15.79
C HIS A 145 23.79 4.16 16.21
N ASN A 146 23.04 3.05 16.01
CA ASN A 146 23.38 1.73 16.53
C ASN A 146 23.61 0.68 15.43
N TYR A 147 22.99 0.88 14.26
CA TYR A 147 22.94 -0.14 13.19
C TYR A 147 23.17 0.45 11.82
N LYS A 148 23.83 -0.34 10.99
CA LYS A 148 23.93 -0.12 9.55
C LYS A 148 23.31 -1.29 8.81
N VAL A 149 22.26 -1.03 8.02
CA VAL A 149 21.47 -2.04 7.33
C VAL A 149 21.57 -1.84 5.82
N VAL A 150 21.90 -2.90 5.11
CA VAL A 150 21.90 -2.91 3.65
C VAL A 150 20.57 -3.47 3.14
N VAL A 151 19.92 -2.72 2.24
CA VAL A 151 18.60 -3.00 1.68
C VAL A 151 18.70 -3.04 0.15
N ASN A 152 19.51 -3.99 -0.35
CA ASN A 152 19.73 -4.15 -1.78
C ASN A 152 18.53 -4.81 -2.46
N LYS A 153 18.30 -4.47 -3.74
CA LYS A 153 17.24 -5.04 -4.60
C LYS A 153 15.85 -4.97 -4.00
N ALA A 154 15.60 -4.01 -3.11
CA ALA A 154 14.31 -3.83 -2.47
C ALA A 154 13.34 -3.04 -3.36
N ILE A 155 12.06 -3.25 -3.12
CA ILE A 155 10.98 -2.42 -3.65
C ILE A 155 10.47 -1.57 -2.48
N ILE A 156 10.74 -0.27 -2.52
CA ILE A 156 10.30 0.69 -1.51
C ILE A 156 9.13 1.48 -2.11
N MET A 157 7.95 1.31 -1.55
CA MET A 157 6.76 2.06 -1.94
C MET A 157 6.43 3.08 -0.86
N CYS A 158 6.34 4.34 -1.25
CA CYS A 158 5.82 5.42 -0.42
C CYS A 158 4.40 5.75 -0.86
N THR A 159 3.49 6.07 0.06
CA THR A 159 2.15 6.55 -0.30
C THR A 159 1.94 7.99 0.13
N SER A 160 1.11 8.69 -0.64
CA SER A 160 0.64 10.04 -0.34
C SER A 160 -0.82 10.19 -0.78
N ASN A 161 -1.55 11.10 -0.13
CA ASN A 161 -2.93 11.43 -0.49
C ASN A 161 -3.05 12.73 -1.29
N TYR A 162 -1.94 13.32 -1.72
CA TYR A 162 -1.94 14.47 -2.62
C TYR A 162 -2.54 14.12 -3.99
N LYS A 163 -3.12 15.10 -4.65
CA LYS A 163 -3.82 14.91 -5.92
C LYS A 163 -2.99 15.28 -7.13
N THR A 164 -2.00 16.16 -6.93
CA THR A 164 -1.15 16.72 -7.99
C THR A 164 0.34 16.56 -7.71
N ILE A 165 1.12 16.59 -8.77
CA ILE A 165 2.60 16.56 -8.67
C ILE A 165 3.13 17.83 -7.99
N ASP A 166 2.47 18.97 -8.20
CA ASP A 166 2.91 20.24 -7.62
C ASP A 166 2.72 20.25 -6.11
N GLU A 167 1.59 19.75 -5.60
CA GLU A 167 1.40 19.52 -4.16
C GLU A 167 2.49 18.61 -3.56
N ILE A 168 2.83 17.53 -4.25
CA ILE A 168 3.89 16.61 -3.81
C ILE A 168 5.23 17.33 -3.70
N LYS A 169 5.61 18.11 -4.71
CA LYS A 169 6.87 18.88 -4.72
C LYS A 169 6.91 19.94 -3.61
N GLU A 170 5.80 20.64 -3.42
CA GLU A 170 5.68 21.67 -2.39
C GLU A 170 5.86 21.08 -0.98
N HIS A 171 5.18 19.99 -0.68
CA HIS A 171 5.13 19.44 0.67
C HIS A 171 6.31 18.50 1.01
N LEU A 172 6.74 17.65 0.08
CA LEU A 172 7.90 16.77 0.30
C LEU A 172 9.23 17.48 0.08
N GLY A 173 9.24 18.55 -0.72
CA GLY A 173 10.45 19.24 -1.15
C GLY A 173 11.20 18.48 -2.27
N LEU A 174 11.93 19.25 -3.08
CA LEU A 174 12.70 18.71 -4.22
C LEU A 174 13.73 17.66 -3.84
N PRO A 175 14.44 17.74 -2.69
CA PRO A 175 15.44 16.74 -2.35
C PRO A 175 14.90 15.33 -2.26
N ILE A 176 13.74 15.11 -1.62
CA ILE A 176 13.13 13.78 -1.54
C ILE A 176 12.38 13.42 -2.82
N TYR A 177 11.71 14.41 -3.45
CA TYR A 177 10.99 14.21 -4.69
C TYR A 177 11.87 13.62 -5.80
N ASN A 178 13.09 14.13 -5.96
CA ASN A 178 14.03 13.68 -6.98
C ASN A 178 14.64 12.29 -6.72
N ARG A 179 14.38 11.68 -5.57
CA ARG A 179 14.85 10.34 -5.20
C ARG A 179 13.85 9.24 -5.51
N PHE A 180 12.65 9.60 -5.95
CA PHE A 180 11.70 8.60 -6.45
C PHE A 180 12.08 8.18 -7.88
N ASP A 181 12.31 6.89 -8.10
CA ASP A 181 12.53 6.33 -9.45
C ASP A 181 11.24 6.39 -10.29
N SER A 182 10.08 6.35 -9.64
CA SER A 182 8.78 6.45 -10.30
C SER A 182 7.73 7.09 -9.40
N ILE A 183 6.88 7.95 -10.00
CA ILE A 183 5.76 8.60 -9.32
C ILE A 183 4.48 8.20 -10.05
N ILE A 184 3.62 7.45 -9.36
CA ILE A 184 2.49 6.74 -9.96
C ILE A 184 1.18 7.24 -9.38
N LYS A 185 0.34 7.79 -10.23
CA LYS A 185 -1.01 8.22 -9.86
C LYS A 185 -1.95 7.02 -9.79
N PHE A 186 -2.68 6.91 -8.68
CA PHE A 186 -3.87 6.10 -8.57
C PHE A 186 -5.07 6.98 -8.90
N ASN A 187 -5.81 6.57 -9.94
CA ASN A 187 -6.92 7.35 -10.44
C ASN A 187 -8.21 7.01 -9.71
N ASP A 188 -9.16 7.96 -9.73
CA ASP A 188 -10.50 7.72 -9.23
C ASP A 188 -11.13 6.52 -9.94
N LEU A 189 -11.97 5.80 -9.18
CA LEU A 189 -12.63 4.61 -9.69
C LEU A 189 -13.77 4.98 -10.63
N SER A 190 -13.80 4.37 -11.81
CA SER A 190 -14.96 4.46 -12.69
C SER A 190 -16.19 3.77 -12.09
N GLY A 191 -17.40 4.12 -12.55
CA GLY A 191 -18.63 3.43 -12.13
C GLY A 191 -18.55 1.92 -12.29
N ILE A 192 -18.02 1.44 -13.42
CA ILE A 192 -17.81 0.00 -13.68
C ILE A 192 -16.85 -0.63 -12.66
N ALA A 193 -15.78 0.08 -12.29
CA ALA A 193 -14.85 -0.42 -11.28
C ALA A 193 -15.51 -0.50 -9.89
N LYS A 194 -16.33 0.48 -9.53
CA LYS A 194 -17.08 0.51 -8.27
C LYS A 194 -18.10 -0.62 -8.19
N GLU A 195 -18.83 -0.89 -9.26
CA GLU A 195 -19.75 -2.03 -9.35
C GLU A 195 -19.03 -3.37 -9.16
N LYS A 196 -17.90 -3.57 -9.84
CA LYS A 196 -17.08 -4.79 -9.67
C LYS A 196 -16.55 -4.95 -8.24
N ILE A 197 -16.16 -3.86 -7.58
CA ILE A 197 -15.72 -3.89 -6.18
C ILE A 197 -16.89 -4.29 -5.29
N ALA A 198 -18.08 -3.73 -5.54
CA ALA A 198 -19.28 -4.07 -4.77
C ALA A 198 -19.66 -5.54 -4.98
N GLU A 199 -19.67 -6.03 -6.21
CA GLU A 199 -19.99 -7.41 -6.54
C GLU A 199 -19.05 -8.39 -5.82
N ARG A 200 -17.75 -8.13 -5.85
CA ARG A 200 -16.76 -8.96 -5.16
C ARG A 200 -16.95 -8.94 -3.64
N GLU A 201 -17.27 -7.79 -3.06
CA GLU A 201 -17.46 -7.68 -1.61
C GLU A 201 -18.78 -8.33 -1.15
N ILE A 202 -19.85 -8.21 -1.94
CA ILE A 202 -21.11 -8.92 -1.73
C ILE A 202 -20.85 -10.43 -1.74
N GLU A 203 -20.17 -10.94 -2.78
CA GLU A 203 -19.87 -12.36 -2.91
C GLU A 203 -19.07 -12.89 -1.72
N ARG A 204 -18.12 -12.10 -1.22
CA ARG A 204 -17.31 -12.44 -0.05
C ARG A 204 -18.09 -12.52 1.26
N LEU A 205 -19.11 -11.65 1.42
CA LEU A 205 -19.81 -11.51 2.69
C LEU A 205 -21.17 -12.23 2.76
N LYS A 206 -21.80 -12.54 1.60
CA LYS A 206 -23.16 -13.08 1.57
C LYS A 206 -23.33 -14.37 2.40
N GLU A 207 -22.33 -15.26 2.38
CA GLU A 207 -22.34 -16.50 3.16
C GLU A 207 -22.22 -16.24 4.66
N ASP A 208 -21.31 -15.34 5.07
CA ASP A 208 -21.07 -14.99 6.47
C ASP A 208 -22.34 -14.38 7.14
N TYR A 209 -23.16 -13.66 6.35
CA TYR A 209 -24.38 -12.99 6.81
C TYR A 209 -25.66 -13.76 6.47
N ASP A 210 -25.56 -14.89 5.79
CA ASP A 210 -26.73 -15.68 5.33
C ASP A 210 -27.75 -14.82 4.56
N ILE A 211 -27.28 -14.10 3.54
CA ILE A 211 -28.09 -13.19 2.71
C ILE A 211 -28.01 -13.62 1.25
N GLU A 212 -29.17 -13.97 0.66
CA GLU A 212 -29.31 -14.34 -0.76
C GLU A 212 -30.33 -13.46 -1.50
N ASP A 213 -30.49 -12.21 -1.10
CA ASP A 213 -31.45 -11.27 -1.68
C ASP A 213 -30.84 -10.54 -2.90
N ARG A 214 -31.25 -10.95 -4.10
CA ARG A 214 -30.77 -10.37 -5.37
C ARG A 214 -31.20 -8.92 -5.56
N GLU A 215 -32.41 -8.55 -5.11
CA GLU A 215 -32.91 -7.18 -5.23
C GLU A 215 -32.11 -6.23 -4.35
N LEU A 216 -31.79 -6.67 -3.14
CA LEU A 216 -30.88 -5.96 -2.24
C LEU A 216 -29.51 -5.78 -2.86
N PHE A 217 -28.93 -6.84 -3.48
CA PHE A 217 -27.63 -6.76 -4.11
C PHE A 217 -27.60 -5.74 -5.27
N ASP A 218 -28.66 -5.66 -6.06
CA ASP A 218 -28.78 -4.68 -7.13
C ASP A 218 -28.92 -3.25 -6.60
N LYS A 219 -29.64 -3.04 -5.51
CA LYS A 219 -29.73 -1.75 -4.81
C LYS A 219 -28.36 -1.32 -4.29
N ILE A 220 -27.61 -2.24 -3.65
CA ILE A 220 -26.25 -2.00 -3.15
C ILE A 220 -25.31 -1.63 -4.29
N LYS A 221 -25.31 -2.36 -5.40
CA LYS A 221 -24.45 -2.05 -6.57
C LYS A 221 -24.71 -0.64 -7.11
N LYS A 222 -25.98 -0.25 -7.24
CA LYS A 222 -26.37 1.12 -7.62
C LYS A 222 -25.85 2.17 -6.63
N GLY A 223 -25.98 1.91 -5.33
CA GLY A 223 -25.46 2.77 -4.26
C GLY A 223 -23.93 2.86 -4.26
N ALA A 224 -23.24 1.78 -4.62
CA ALA A 224 -21.78 1.74 -4.69
C ALA A 224 -21.19 2.71 -5.73
N VAL A 225 -21.91 2.95 -6.84
CA VAL A 225 -21.46 3.89 -7.88
C VAL A 225 -21.31 5.31 -7.36
N THR A 226 -22.11 5.71 -6.37
CA THR A 226 -22.09 7.04 -5.77
C THR A 226 -20.98 7.22 -4.73
N GLN A 227 -20.38 6.13 -4.25
CA GLN A 227 -19.31 6.20 -3.26
C GLN A 227 -18.02 6.74 -3.88
N SER A 228 -17.17 7.39 -3.09
CA SER A 228 -15.93 8.00 -3.58
C SER A 228 -14.84 6.96 -3.86
N ASN A 229 -14.76 5.89 -3.05
CA ASN A 229 -13.65 4.93 -3.08
C ASN A 229 -14.04 3.53 -2.60
N ALA A 230 -13.14 2.56 -2.76
CA ALA A 230 -13.38 1.17 -2.39
C ALA A 230 -13.64 0.95 -0.89
N ARG A 231 -13.09 1.81 -0.02
CA ARG A 231 -13.33 1.70 1.43
C ARG A 231 -14.77 2.03 1.77
N GLU A 232 -15.30 3.10 1.21
CA GLU A 232 -16.71 3.51 1.40
C GLU A 232 -17.69 2.46 0.84
N ILE A 233 -17.37 1.86 -0.32
CA ILE A 233 -18.17 0.76 -0.89
C ILE A 233 -18.22 -0.42 0.08
N LYS A 234 -17.10 -0.84 0.65
CA LYS A 234 -17.04 -1.93 1.62
C LYS A 234 -17.82 -1.61 2.90
N HIS A 235 -17.74 -0.37 3.39
CA HIS A 235 -18.53 0.08 4.53
C HIS A 235 -20.02 0.02 4.24
N LEU A 236 -20.48 0.57 3.11
CA LEU A 236 -21.87 0.51 2.68
C LEU A 236 -22.42 -0.92 2.69
N ILE A 237 -21.68 -1.87 2.14
CA ILE A 237 -22.10 -3.27 2.05
C ILE A 237 -22.18 -3.89 3.44
N LYS A 238 -21.13 -3.73 4.24
CA LYS A 238 -21.06 -4.29 5.58
C LYS A 238 -22.17 -3.73 6.48
N ASP A 239 -22.41 -2.43 6.44
CA ASP A 239 -23.46 -1.78 7.23
C ASP A 239 -24.84 -2.25 6.80
N THR A 240 -25.09 -2.36 5.48
CA THR A 240 -26.35 -2.88 4.95
C THR A 240 -26.58 -4.33 5.38
N PHE A 241 -25.57 -5.19 5.23
CA PHE A 241 -25.67 -6.59 5.63
C PHE A 241 -25.88 -6.75 7.14
N SER A 242 -25.16 -5.97 7.94
CA SER A 242 -25.33 -5.97 9.40
C SER A 242 -26.76 -5.55 9.80
N LEU A 243 -27.32 -4.55 9.12
CA LEU A 243 -28.70 -4.10 9.37
C LEU A 243 -29.71 -5.20 9.05
N VAL A 244 -29.57 -5.86 7.89
CA VAL A 244 -30.46 -6.96 7.49
C VAL A 244 -30.36 -8.13 8.46
N ALA A 245 -29.16 -8.51 8.87
CA ALA A 245 -28.95 -9.58 9.85
C ALA A 245 -29.56 -9.25 11.21
N LEU A 246 -29.42 -8.01 11.69
CA LEU A 246 -30.04 -7.55 12.93
C LEU A 246 -31.58 -7.60 12.86
N LYS A 247 -32.18 -7.15 11.75
CA LYS A 247 -33.65 -7.24 11.57
C LYS A 247 -34.15 -8.68 11.62
N LYS A 248 -33.45 -9.62 10.98
CA LYS A 248 -33.75 -11.06 11.07
C LYS A 248 -33.75 -11.56 12.53
N ILE A 249 -32.73 -11.17 13.33
CA ILE A 249 -32.61 -11.57 14.74
C ILE A 249 -33.70 -10.94 15.61
N CYS A 250 -34.07 -9.66 15.35
CA CYS A 250 -35.05 -8.92 16.13
C CYS A 250 -36.50 -9.24 15.72
N GLY A 251 -36.72 -10.04 14.66
CA GLY A 251 -38.06 -10.37 14.17
C GLY A 251 -38.80 -9.23 13.46
N GLU A 252 -38.04 -8.22 12.99
CA GLU A 252 -38.57 -7.08 12.23
C GLU A 252 -38.67 -7.45 10.73
N THR A 253 -39.88 -7.44 10.16
CA THR A 253 -40.20 -7.96 8.82
C THR A 253 -40.19 -6.93 7.69
N GLU A 254 -39.82 -5.65 7.91
CA GLU A 254 -39.76 -4.65 6.83
C GLU A 254 -38.30 -4.32 6.42
N VAL A 255 -38.01 -4.56 5.15
CA VAL A 255 -36.80 -4.15 4.45
C VAL A 255 -37.03 -2.80 3.78
#